data_2b9d3047491f58bdad5affdbab937c68
#
_entry.id   2b9d3047491f58bdad5affdbab937c68
#
_cell.length_a   1.000
_cell.length_b   1.000
_cell.length_c   1.000
_cell.angle_alpha   90.00
_cell.angle_beta   90.00
_cell.angle_gamma   90.00
#
_symmetry.space_group_name_H-M   'P 1'
#
loop_
_entity.id
_entity.type
_entity.pdbx_description
1 polymer ?
#
loop_
_entity_poly.entity_id
_entity_poly.type
_entity_poly.pdbx_seq_one_letter_code
_entity_poly.pdbx_strand_id
1 'polypeptide(L)'
;MELLLFISAARRASASSICAVIPYYGYGRITELGVMHNCLTGADVAEMLQAAGVNSIISIDLFREQLQGFFMPQVTVDSIPVMHLLAAYLMETDTPDSPIVVAANAHNVYRAKAFRESLDKLKCPSTYMGMAIELDTGHVMGVDKSSGGVIDATEREADSAAHATEYATVKNSHEIVGDVAGKDAILIDNYSLTGDTLCREAKTLKEQGAKKITVVVTHGLFDEEAVKHINEAPIDRVISTNTVPACEAEKVGVWIRGDG
;
A
#
# COMPACT_ATOMS: atom_id res chain seq x y z
N MET A 1 -18.34 -11.60 1.28
CA MET A 1 -19.62 -12.32 1.03
C MET A 1 -20.83 -11.40 1.05
N GLU A 2 -20.96 -10.50 2.02
CA GLU A 2 -22.12 -9.57 2.12
C GLU A 2 -22.35 -8.76 0.84
N LEU A 3 -21.31 -8.16 0.27
CA LEU A 3 -21.41 -7.39 -0.98
C LEU A 3 -22.04 -8.23 -2.12
N LEU A 4 -21.63 -9.49 -2.27
CA LEU A 4 -22.19 -10.38 -3.29
C LEU A 4 -23.69 -10.65 -3.06
N LEU A 5 -24.09 -10.78 -1.80
CA LEU A 5 -25.51 -10.95 -1.42
C LEU A 5 -26.31 -9.68 -1.73
N PHE A 6 -25.75 -8.49 -1.46
CA PHE A 6 -26.41 -7.23 -1.81
C PHE A 6 -26.57 -7.06 -3.33
N ILE A 7 -25.54 -7.37 -4.11
CA ILE A 7 -25.61 -7.33 -5.59
C ILE A 7 -26.69 -8.30 -6.10
N SER A 8 -26.69 -9.55 -5.56
CA SER A 8 -27.69 -10.54 -5.92
C SER A 8 -29.11 -10.12 -5.56
N ALA A 9 -29.31 -9.53 -4.37
CA ALA A 9 -30.61 -9.01 -3.95
C ALA A 9 -31.10 -7.86 -4.85
N ALA A 10 -30.22 -6.90 -5.18
CA ALA A 10 -30.54 -5.82 -6.10
C ALA A 10 -30.94 -6.33 -7.48
N ARG A 11 -30.23 -7.34 -7.99
CA ARG A 11 -30.56 -7.99 -9.26
C ARG A 11 -31.95 -8.64 -9.21
N ARG A 12 -32.27 -9.36 -8.12
CA ARG A 12 -33.58 -9.99 -7.93
C ARG A 12 -34.70 -8.96 -7.77
N ALA A 13 -34.37 -7.78 -7.22
CA ALA A 13 -35.28 -6.65 -7.12
C ALA A 13 -35.45 -5.90 -8.44
N SER A 14 -34.96 -6.43 -9.57
CA SER A 14 -35.06 -5.86 -10.92
C SER A 14 -34.37 -4.49 -11.06
N ALA A 15 -33.26 -4.27 -10.36
CA ALA A 15 -32.45 -3.08 -10.59
C ALA A 15 -31.97 -3.03 -12.05
N SER A 16 -32.11 -1.88 -12.69
CA SER A 16 -31.71 -1.67 -14.08
C SER A 16 -30.19 -1.63 -14.26
N SER A 17 -29.47 -1.15 -13.22
CA SER A 17 -28.01 -1.11 -13.16
C SER A 17 -27.56 -1.22 -11.73
N ILE A 18 -26.41 -1.85 -11.53
CA ILE A 18 -25.80 -2.04 -10.20
C ILE A 18 -24.37 -1.53 -10.27
N CYS A 19 -24.10 -0.46 -9.51
CA CYS A 19 -22.77 0.07 -9.30
C CYS A 19 -22.29 -0.33 -7.90
N ALA A 20 -21.18 -1.07 -7.82
CA ALA A 20 -20.56 -1.43 -6.55
C ALA A 20 -19.47 -0.40 -6.20
N VAL A 21 -19.66 0.32 -5.11
CA VAL A 21 -18.64 1.22 -4.55
C VAL A 21 -17.84 0.45 -3.52
N ILE A 22 -16.58 0.20 -3.83
CA ILE A 22 -15.65 -0.60 -3.03
C ILE A 22 -14.43 0.27 -2.71
N PRO A 23 -14.45 1.07 -1.63
CA PRO A 23 -13.37 2.01 -1.33
C PRO A 23 -12.00 1.33 -1.26
N TYR A 24 -11.91 0.18 -0.60
CA TYR A 24 -10.73 -0.68 -0.59
C TYR A 24 -11.04 -2.00 -1.29
N TYR A 25 -10.38 -2.26 -2.43
CA TYR A 25 -10.54 -3.51 -3.16
C TYR A 25 -9.69 -4.60 -2.49
N GLY A 26 -10.33 -5.35 -1.60
CA GLY A 26 -9.71 -6.48 -0.92
C GLY A 26 -9.23 -7.55 -1.93
N TYR A 27 -8.19 -8.27 -1.59
CA TYR A 27 -7.54 -9.30 -2.43
C TYR A 27 -6.87 -8.77 -3.71
N GLY A 28 -6.91 -7.47 -3.97
CA GLY A 28 -6.31 -6.84 -5.16
C GLY A 28 -4.78 -6.82 -5.18
N ARG A 29 -4.12 -7.29 -4.14
CA ARG A 29 -2.66 -7.30 -4.04
C ARG A 29 -2.02 -8.38 -4.91
N ILE A 30 -2.61 -9.57 -4.95
CA ILE A 30 -2.11 -10.71 -5.72
C ILE A 30 -2.63 -10.59 -7.16
N THR A 31 -1.83 -9.96 -8.01
CA THR A 31 -2.14 -9.70 -9.42
C THR A 31 -1.20 -10.43 -10.37
N GLU A 32 -0.20 -11.12 -9.85
CA GLU A 32 0.80 -11.86 -10.61
C GLU A 32 0.91 -13.29 -10.08
N LEU A 33 1.06 -14.23 -10.99
CA LEU A 33 1.41 -15.61 -10.66
C LEU A 33 2.89 -15.62 -10.27
N GLY A 34 3.18 -15.89 -9.01
CA GLY A 34 4.55 -16.14 -8.56
C GLY A 34 5.11 -17.45 -9.13
N VAL A 35 6.32 -17.79 -8.70
CA VAL A 35 7.00 -19.05 -9.11
C VAL A 35 6.23 -20.31 -8.66
N MET A 36 5.39 -20.17 -7.65
CA MET A 36 4.49 -21.22 -7.14
C MET A 36 3.06 -20.99 -7.68
N HIS A 37 2.25 -22.04 -7.71
CA HIS A 37 0.85 -22.05 -8.17
C HIS A 37 -0.08 -21.24 -7.26
N ASN A 38 0.19 -19.93 -7.12
CA ASN A 38 -0.63 -19.02 -6.34
C ASN A 38 -1.91 -18.68 -7.09
N CYS A 39 -3.04 -18.57 -6.39
CA CYS A 39 -4.27 -18.08 -7.00
C CYS A 39 -4.18 -16.56 -7.28
N LEU A 40 -4.77 -16.15 -8.39
CA LEU A 40 -4.94 -14.71 -8.71
C LEU A 40 -6.19 -14.18 -8.00
N THR A 41 -6.09 -13.99 -6.68
CA THR A 41 -7.24 -13.63 -5.83
C THR A 41 -7.99 -12.38 -6.32
N GLY A 42 -7.28 -11.40 -6.91
CA GLY A 42 -7.90 -10.23 -7.51
C GLY A 42 -8.81 -10.59 -8.70
N ALA A 43 -8.42 -11.58 -9.51
CA ALA A 43 -9.22 -12.07 -10.65
C ALA A 43 -10.41 -12.91 -10.18
N ASP A 44 -10.21 -13.78 -9.18
CA ASP A 44 -11.28 -14.60 -8.63
C ASP A 44 -12.40 -13.74 -8.01
N VAL A 45 -12.04 -12.67 -7.29
CA VAL A 45 -13.01 -11.70 -6.76
C VAL A 45 -13.72 -10.94 -7.87
N ALA A 46 -12.99 -10.55 -8.92
CA ALA A 46 -13.58 -9.89 -10.08
C ALA A 46 -14.62 -10.80 -10.78
N GLU A 47 -14.31 -12.08 -10.95
CA GLU A 47 -15.23 -13.07 -11.53
C GLU A 47 -16.49 -13.25 -10.67
N MET A 48 -16.34 -13.35 -9.34
CA MET A 48 -17.47 -13.45 -8.42
C MET A 48 -18.39 -12.23 -8.49
N LEU A 49 -17.84 -11.01 -8.55
CA LEU A 49 -18.61 -9.76 -8.67
C LEU A 49 -19.38 -9.71 -10.00
N GLN A 50 -18.73 -10.10 -11.09
CA GLN A 50 -19.35 -10.17 -12.41
C GLN A 50 -20.47 -11.22 -12.45
N ALA A 51 -20.22 -12.41 -11.91
CA ALA A 51 -21.23 -13.48 -11.83
C ALA A 51 -22.44 -13.06 -10.97
N ALA A 52 -22.24 -12.27 -9.91
CA ALA A 52 -23.32 -11.70 -9.12
C ALA A 52 -24.14 -10.66 -9.88
N GLY A 53 -23.59 -10.07 -10.97
CA GLY A 53 -24.30 -9.18 -11.88
C GLY A 53 -24.05 -7.72 -11.70
N VAL A 54 -22.86 -7.31 -11.24
CA VAL A 54 -22.43 -5.91 -11.18
C VAL A 54 -22.28 -5.35 -12.60
N ASN A 55 -22.60 -4.07 -12.81
CA ASN A 55 -22.44 -3.38 -14.09
C ASN A 55 -21.23 -2.42 -14.07
N SER A 56 -20.94 -1.82 -12.90
CA SER A 56 -19.81 -0.94 -12.74
C SER A 56 -19.25 -1.02 -11.33
N ILE A 57 -17.95 -0.72 -11.19
CA ILE A 57 -17.25 -0.69 -9.92
C ILE A 57 -16.53 0.64 -9.81
N ILE A 58 -16.63 1.24 -8.64
CA ILE A 58 -15.83 2.41 -8.25
C ILE A 58 -14.96 1.99 -7.07
N SER A 59 -13.66 2.17 -7.20
CA SER A 59 -12.70 1.89 -6.12
C SER A 59 -11.74 3.06 -5.94
N ILE A 60 -11.14 3.16 -4.76
CA ILE A 60 -10.16 4.20 -4.49
C ILE A 60 -8.78 3.60 -4.62
N ASP A 61 -7.95 4.21 -5.46
CA ASP A 61 -6.51 3.94 -5.60
C ASP A 61 -6.17 2.44 -5.62
N LEU A 62 -6.62 1.73 -6.64
CA LEU A 62 -6.34 0.31 -6.81
C LEU A 62 -4.84 0.01 -6.66
N PHE A 63 -4.50 -1.07 -6.00
CA PHE A 63 -3.10 -1.47 -5.78
C PHE A 63 -2.29 -1.48 -7.08
N ARG A 64 -2.91 -2.00 -8.15
CA ARG A 64 -2.39 -1.92 -9.53
C ARG A 64 -3.52 -1.62 -10.48
N GLU A 65 -3.31 -0.71 -11.42
CA GLU A 65 -4.28 -0.36 -12.45
C GLU A 65 -4.65 -1.55 -13.35
N GLN A 66 -3.75 -2.54 -13.47
CA GLN A 66 -3.96 -3.78 -14.23
C GLN A 66 -5.13 -4.62 -13.70
N LEU A 67 -5.55 -4.43 -12.44
CA LEU A 67 -6.74 -5.08 -11.87
C LEU A 67 -8.00 -4.84 -12.73
N GLN A 68 -8.09 -3.70 -13.39
CA GLN A 68 -9.19 -3.39 -14.30
C GLN A 68 -9.29 -4.41 -15.45
N GLY A 69 -8.16 -4.98 -15.86
CA GLY A 69 -8.10 -5.99 -16.92
C GLY A 69 -8.65 -7.37 -16.53
N PHE A 70 -8.94 -7.61 -15.25
CA PHE A 70 -9.61 -8.84 -14.81
C PHE A 70 -11.13 -8.81 -15.00
N PHE A 71 -11.67 -7.63 -15.30
CA PHE A 71 -13.08 -7.47 -15.56
C PHE A 71 -13.38 -7.58 -17.07
N MET A 72 -14.52 -8.21 -17.39
CA MET A 72 -14.99 -8.25 -18.78
C MET A 72 -15.34 -6.84 -19.26
N PRO A 73 -15.29 -6.58 -20.57
CA PRO A 73 -15.58 -5.26 -21.14
C PRO A 73 -16.96 -4.68 -20.82
N GLN A 74 -17.90 -5.53 -20.36
CA GLN A 74 -19.24 -5.11 -19.96
C GLN A 74 -19.30 -4.47 -18.57
N VAL A 75 -18.26 -4.66 -17.75
CA VAL A 75 -18.15 -4.09 -16.41
C VAL A 75 -17.10 -3.00 -16.42
N THR A 76 -17.53 -1.78 -16.21
CA THR A 76 -16.59 -0.65 -16.08
C THR A 76 -16.01 -0.60 -14.68
N VAL A 77 -14.72 -0.28 -14.58
CA VAL A 77 -14.01 -0.12 -13.31
C VAL A 77 -13.36 1.24 -13.30
N ASP A 78 -13.75 2.07 -12.34
CA ASP A 78 -13.16 3.38 -12.11
C ASP A 78 -12.29 3.35 -10.86
N SER A 79 -11.00 3.62 -11.04
CA SER A 79 -10.03 3.80 -9.95
C SER A 79 -9.85 5.30 -9.68
N ILE A 80 -10.23 5.76 -8.50
CA ILE A 80 -10.15 7.17 -8.13
C ILE A 80 -8.83 7.44 -7.41
N PRO A 81 -7.88 8.19 -8.01
CA PRO A 81 -6.62 8.53 -7.35
C PRO A 81 -6.84 9.60 -6.28
N VAL A 82 -6.26 9.42 -5.09
CA VAL A 82 -6.45 10.34 -3.96
C VAL A 82 -5.21 11.13 -3.56
N MET A 83 -4.10 10.96 -4.24
CA MET A 83 -2.84 11.62 -3.89
C MET A 83 -2.94 13.15 -3.86
N HIS A 84 -3.77 13.74 -4.74
CA HIS A 84 -4.02 15.18 -4.75
C HIS A 84 -4.78 15.67 -3.51
N LEU A 85 -5.73 14.86 -3.01
CA LEU A 85 -6.48 15.16 -1.80
C LEU A 85 -5.57 15.08 -0.56
N LEU A 86 -4.76 14.03 -0.48
CA LEU A 86 -3.79 13.84 0.61
C LEU A 86 -2.73 14.95 0.65
N ALA A 87 -2.28 15.41 -0.53
CA ALA A 87 -1.36 16.54 -0.63
C ALA A 87 -2.01 17.85 -0.16
N ALA A 88 -3.26 18.11 -0.56
CA ALA A 88 -4.00 19.28 -0.11
C ALA A 88 -4.17 19.28 1.41
N TYR A 89 -4.58 18.15 1.98
CA TYR A 89 -4.72 17.99 3.42
C TYR A 89 -3.40 18.23 4.17
N LEU A 90 -2.28 17.71 3.66
CA LEU A 90 -0.98 17.96 4.26
C LEU A 90 -0.66 19.45 4.28
N MET A 91 -0.89 20.15 3.16
CA MET A 91 -0.61 21.59 3.06
C MET A 91 -1.49 22.44 3.97
N GLU A 92 -2.73 22.03 4.23
CA GLU A 92 -3.64 22.73 5.14
C GLU A 92 -3.27 22.53 6.61
N THR A 93 -2.79 21.34 6.95
CA THR A 93 -2.55 20.98 8.36
C THR A 93 -1.11 21.18 8.81
N ASP A 94 -0.15 21.10 7.91
CA ASP A 94 1.27 21.16 8.24
C ASP A 94 2.11 21.34 6.97
N THR A 95 2.35 22.59 6.59
CA THR A 95 3.16 22.90 5.40
C THR A 95 4.61 22.45 5.62
N PRO A 96 5.12 21.48 4.84
CA PRO A 96 6.47 20.97 5.02
C PRO A 96 7.52 21.97 4.52
N ASP A 97 8.69 21.96 5.16
CA ASP A 97 9.84 22.75 4.80
C ASP A 97 10.79 21.94 3.91
N SER A 98 11.00 22.37 2.67
CA SER A 98 11.85 21.69 1.68
C SER A 98 11.58 20.17 1.59
N PRO A 99 10.34 19.75 1.28
CA PRO A 99 9.95 18.35 1.35
C PRO A 99 10.64 17.49 0.30
N ILE A 100 10.99 16.27 0.71
CA ILE A 100 11.34 15.19 -0.19
C ILE A 100 10.24 14.12 -0.16
N VAL A 101 9.63 13.84 -1.31
CA VAL A 101 8.61 12.79 -1.45
C VAL A 101 9.31 11.49 -1.83
N VAL A 102 9.18 10.50 -0.96
CA VAL A 102 9.85 9.20 -1.10
C VAL A 102 8.81 8.11 -1.36
N ALA A 103 8.98 7.34 -2.44
CA ALA A 103 8.19 6.14 -2.67
C ALA A 103 8.71 5.01 -1.78
N ALA A 104 7.83 4.37 -1.01
CA ALA A 104 8.20 3.26 -0.11
C ALA A 104 8.72 2.03 -0.86
N ASN A 105 8.35 1.88 -2.13
CA ASN A 105 8.81 0.81 -3.02
C ASN A 105 8.60 1.20 -4.49
N ALA A 106 9.09 0.37 -5.40
CA ALA A 106 8.99 0.62 -6.85
C ALA A 106 7.54 0.77 -7.36
N HIS A 107 6.57 0.08 -6.73
CA HIS A 107 5.17 0.13 -7.13
C HIS A 107 4.50 1.46 -6.77
N ASN A 108 5.06 2.22 -5.84
CA ASN A 108 4.54 3.49 -5.38
C ASN A 108 5.16 4.73 -6.05
N VAL A 109 6.08 4.54 -6.98
CA VAL A 109 6.78 5.65 -7.66
C VAL A 109 5.81 6.58 -8.39
N TYR A 110 4.81 6.04 -9.07
CA TYR A 110 3.82 6.86 -9.77
C TYR A 110 2.93 7.66 -8.79
N ARG A 111 2.61 7.08 -7.61
CA ARG A 111 1.87 7.78 -6.54
C ARG A 111 2.69 8.90 -5.93
N ALA A 112 3.95 8.62 -5.62
CA ALA A 112 4.88 9.62 -5.12
C ALA A 112 5.06 10.77 -6.12
N LYS A 113 5.15 10.47 -7.42
CA LYS A 113 5.19 11.48 -8.49
C LYS A 113 3.92 12.32 -8.51
N ALA A 114 2.74 11.69 -8.48
CA ALA A 114 1.45 12.39 -8.49
C ALA A 114 1.28 13.28 -7.23
N PHE A 115 1.72 12.79 -6.08
CA PHE A 115 1.71 13.54 -4.83
C PHE A 115 2.63 14.77 -4.92
N ARG A 116 3.87 14.59 -5.40
CA ARG A 116 4.82 15.69 -5.62
C ARG A 116 4.26 16.75 -6.58
N GLU A 117 3.71 16.33 -7.73
CA GLU A 117 3.10 17.24 -8.69
C GLU A 117 1.92 18.02 -8.09
N SER A 118 1.21 17.41 -7.15
CA SER A 118 0.13 18.07 -6.42
C SER A 118 0.67 19.12 -5.44
N LEU A 119 1.76 18.82 -4.72
CA LEU A 119 2.45 19.79 -3.88
C LEU A 119 2.98 20.97 -4.70
N ASP A 120 3.56 20.71 -5.87
CA ASP A 120 4.05 21.75 -6.78
C ASP A 120 2.91 22.69 -7.23
N LYS A 121 1.73 22.13 -7.57
CA LYS A 121 0.52 22.91 -7.92
C LYS A 121 0.01 23.74 -6.75
N LEU A 122 0.15 23.24 -5.53
CA LEU A 122 -0.22 23.94 -4.29
C LEU A 122 0.86 24.95 -3.84
N LYS A 123 1.90 25.16 -4.67
CA LYS A 123 3.01 26.08 -4.42
C LYS A 123 3.83 25.76 -3.17
N CYS A 124 3.97 24.47 -2.86
CA CYS A 124 4.90 24.03 -1.83
C CYS A 124 6.35 24.35 -2.26
N PRO A 125 7.17 24.95 -1.39
CA PRO A 125 8.53 25.32 -1.75
C PRO A 125 9.42 24.08 -1.98
N SER A 126 10.19 24.11 -3.06
CA SER A 126 11.35 23.20 -3.31
C SER A 126 11.08 21.71 -3.08
N THR A 127 10.11 21.13 -3.81
CA THR A 127 9.74 19.71 -3.66
C THR A 127 10.73 18.79 -4.38
N TYR A 128 11.34 17.87 -3.64
CA TYR A 128 12.27 16.86 -4.17
C TYR A 128 11.59 15.50 -4.29
N MET A 129 12.24 14.53 -4.95
CA MET A 129 11.75 13.17 -5.06
C MET A 129 12.85 12.17 -4.73
N GLY A 130 12.50 11.15 -3.98
CA GLY A 130 13.34 10.01 -3.66
C GLY A 130 12.60 8.69 -3.86
N MET A 131 13.31 7.59 -3.74
CA MET A 131 12.75 6.24 -3.79
C MET A 131 13.51 5.33 -2.86
N ALA A 132 12.79 4.55 -2.07
CA ALA A 132 13.36 3.41 -1.35
C ALA A 132 13.55 2.24 -2.33
N ILE A 133 14.76 1.70 -2.38
CA ILE A 133 15.11 0.54 -3.18
C ILE A 133 15.46 -0.58 -2.22
N GLU A 134 14.73 -1.67 -2.32
CA GLU A 134 15.13 -2.93 -1.73
C GLU A 134 16.17 -3.55 -2.68
N LEU A 135 17.42 -3.57 -2.24
CA LEU A 135 18.47 -4.26 -2.97
C LEU A 135 18.28 -5.75 -2.70
N ASP A 136 17.67 -6.43 -3.65
CA ASP A 136 17.65 -7.88 -3.69
C ASP A 136 19.10 -8.37 -3.91
N THR A 137 19.78 -8.71 -2.83
CA THR A 137 21.16 -9.21 -2.87
C THR A 137 21.26 -10.64 -3.39
N GLY A 138 20.33 -11.00 -4.28
CA GLY A 138 20.26 -12.26 -5.00
C GLY A 138 19.30 -13.24 -4.31
N HIS A 139 18.43 -13.82 -5.10
CA HIS A 139 17.72 -15.03 -4.72
C HIS A 139 18.74 -16.09 -4.32
N VAL A 140 18.97 -16.24 -3.02
CA VAL A 140 19.64 -17.43 -2.52
C VAL A 140 18.59 -18.54 -2.64
N MET A 141 18.64 -19.23 -3.77
CA MET A 141 17.93 -20.49 -3.89
C MET A 141 18.53 -21.46 -2.87
N GLY A 142 17.88 -21.57 -1.72
CA GLY A 142 18.21 -22.59 -0.73
C GLY A 142 17.86 -23.95 -1.31
N VAL A 143 18.84 -24.82 -1.48
CA VAL A 143 18.58 -26.23 -1.78
C VAL A 143 18.32 -26.91 -0.44
N ASP A 144 17.10 -27.38 -0.23
CA ASP A 144 16.81 -28.27 0.88
C ASP A 144 17.58 -29.58 0.67
N LYS A 145 18.59 -29.81 1.50
CA LYS A 145 19.43 -31.02 1.44
C LYS A 145 18.67 -32.30 1.76
N SER A 146 17.46 -32.21 2.32
CA SER A 146 16.66 -33.38 2.70
C SER A 146 15.71 -33.85 1.59
N SER A 147 15.26 -32.94 0.72
CA SER A 147 14.28 -33.24 -0.34
C SER A 147 14.75 -32.95 -1.75
N GLY A 148 15.92 -32.28 -1.92
CA GLY A 148 16.45 -31.89 -3.23
C GLY A 148 15.62 -30.85 -3.97
N GLY A 149 14.65 -30.22 -3.31
CA GLY A 149 13.80 -29.18 -3.87
C GLY A 149 14.42 -27.77 -3.73
N VAL A 150 14.22 -26.95 -4.74
CA VAL A 150 14.57 -25.51 -4.70
C VAL A 150 13.48 -24.77 -3.95
N ILE A 151 13.85 -24.06 -2.87
CA ILE A 151 12.90 -23.27 -2.07
C ILE A 151 13.24 -21.79 -2.25
N ASP A 152 12.23 -20.99 -2.65
CA ASP A 152 12.33 -19.53 -2.65
C ASP A 152 12.21 -19.02 -1.20
N ALA A 153 13.23 -18.31 -0.73
CA ALA A 153 13.31 -17.85 0.66
C ALA A 153 12.44 -16.62 0.97
N THR A 154 11.74 -16.06 -0.02
CA THR A 154 10.95 -14.83 0.14
C THR A 154 9.54 -15.05 0.75
N GLU A 155 9.07 -16.31 0.89
CA GLU A 155 7.71 -16.62 1.35
C GLU A 155 7.59 -17.24 2.76
N ARG A 156 8.63 -17.16 3.59
CA ARG A 156 8.56 -17.71 4.97
C ARG A 156 8.61 -16.65 6.07
N GLU A 157 7.66 -15.74 6.04
CA GLU A 157 7.26 -14.98 7.22
C GLU A 157 5.89 -15.45 7.75
N ALA A 158 5.73 -16.67 8.09
CA ALA A 158 4.72 -17.14 9.07
C ALA A 158 4.60 -18.66 8.99
N ASP A 159 5.12 -19.26 9.92
CA ASP A 159 4.86 -20.56 10.55
C ASP A 159 6.09 -21.46 10.65
N SER A 160 6.36 -21.71 11.90
CA SER A 160 7.19 -22.75 12.51
C SER A 160 8.65 -22.41 12.86
N ALA A 161 8.80 -21.95 14.09
CA ALA A 161 10.04 -21.92 14.87
C ALA A 161 10.58 -23.33 15.22
N ALA A 162 10.57 -24.29 14.32
CA ALA A 162 10.91 -25.67 14.66
C ALA A 162 12.03 -26.31 13.84
N HIS A 163 12.57 -25.69 12.80
CA HIS A 163 13.73 -26.24 12.10
C HIS A 163 14.68 -25.11 11.70
N ALA A 164 15.46 -24.63 12.68
CA ALA A 164 16.57 -23.72 12.44
C ALA A 164 17.69 -24.44 11.69
N THR A 165 17.61 -24.45 10.38
CA THR A 165 18.78 -24.67 9.55
C THR A 165 19.42 -23.31 9.32
N GLU A 166 20.71 -23.20 9.57
CA GLU A 166 21.57 -22.03 9.50
C GLU A 166 21.50 -21.39 8.09
N TYR A 167 20.49 -20.54 7.87
CA TYR A 167 20.43 -19.69 6.70
C TYR A 167 21.28 -18.46 6.99
N ALA A 168 22.30 -18.22 6.17
CA ALA A 168 22.99 -16.96 6.19
C ALA A 168 21.94 -15.84 6.06
N THR A 169 21.81 -15.03 7.10
CA THR A 169 20.93 -13.86 7.11
C THR A 169 21.47 -12.91 6.05
N VAL A 170 20.93 -13.00 4.84
CA VAL A 170 21.18 -11.99 3.82
C VAL A 170 20.56 -10.71 4.37
N LYS A 171 21.40 -9.78 4.80
CA LYS A 171 20.95 -8.44 5.15
C LYS A 171 20.38 -7.83 3.89
N ASN A 172 19.06 -7.80 3.76
CA ASN A 172 18.41 -6.98 2.76
C ASN A 172 18.86 -5.54 3.04
N SER A 173 19.75 -5.02 2.22
CA SER A 173 20.17 -3.63 2.33
C SER A 173 19.11 -2.79 1.65
N HIS A 174 18.46 -1.93 2.44
CA HIS A 174 17.56 -0.91 1.94
C HIS A 174 18.37 0.36 1.70
N GLU A 175 18.23 0.93 0.52
CA GLU A 175 18.88 2.17 0.16
C GLU A 175 17.82 3.18 -0.31
N ILE A 176 17.94 4.41 0.16
CA ILE A 176 17.09 5.50 -0.32
C ILE A 176 17.90 6.34 -1.29
N VAL A 177 17.42 6.41 -2.50
CA VAL A 177 17.97 7.28 -3.54
C VAL A 177 17.34 8.65 -3.42
N GLY A 178 18.16 9.65 -3.13
CA GLY A 178 17.76 11.04 -2.96
C GLY A 178 18.51 11.70 -1.82
N ASP A 179 18.69 13.01 -1.89
CA ASP A 179 19.31 13.81 -0.83
C ASP A 179 18.25 14.14 0.24
N VAL A 180 18.27 13.42 1.36
CA VAL A 180 17.30 13.51 2.43
C VAL A 180 17.75 14.43 3.56
N ALA A 181 19.06 14.69 3.68
CA ALA A 181 19.63 15.36 4.82
C ALA A 181 19.01 16.75 5.06
N GLY A 182 18.51 16.96 6.28
CA GLY A 182 17.90 18.21 6.73
C GLY A 182 16.53 18.55 6.12
N LYS A 183 15.92 17.62 5.37
CA LYS A 183 14.61 17.80 4.71
C LYS A 183 13.48 17.13 5.45
N ASP A 184 12.25 17.58 5.19
CA ASP A 184 11.03 16.92 5.65
C ASP A 184 10.71 15.77 4.68
N ALA A 185 10.87 14.53 5.11
CA ALA A 185 10.62 13.34 4.30
C ALA A 185 9.13 12.97 4.34
N ILE A 186 8.53 12.76 3.17
CA ILE A 186 7.15 12.31 3.02
C ILE A 186 7.18 10.94 2.35
N LEU A 187 6.94 9.89 3.13
CA LEU A 187 6.95 8.50 2.66
C LEU A 187 5.57 8.12 2.13
N ILE A 188 5.50 7.72 0.86
CA ILE A 188 4.24 7.39 0.17
C ILE A 188 4.10 5.89 0.01
N ASP A 189 2.97 5.35 0.47
CA ASP A 189 2.57 3.97 0.21
C ASP A 189 1.08 3.90 -0.20
N ASN A 190 0.69 2.80 -0.85
CA ASN A 190 -0.70 2.55 -1.21
C ASN A 190 -1.47 1.96 -0.02
N TYR A 191 -0.92 0.91 0.60
CA TYR A 191 -1.57 0.23 1.70
C TYR A 191 -0.54 -0.27 2.72
N SER A 192 -0.96 -0.32 3.98
CA SER A 192 -0.14 -0.89 5.04
C SER A 192 -1.00 -1.70 6.01
N LEU A 193 -0.58 -2.93 6.31
CA LEU A 193 -1.21 -3.83 7.28
C LEU A 193 -0.40 -3.86 8.58
N THR A 194 0.86 -4.34 8.53
CA THR A 194 1.75 -4.50 9.69
C THR A 194 2.59 -3.26 9.98
N GLY A 195 2.73 -2.36 9.04
CA GLY A 195 3.58 -1.18 9.17
C GLY A 195 5.09 -1.44 9.02
N ASP A 196 5.54 -2.70 8.89
CA ASP A 196 6.96 -3.05 8.93
C ASP A 196 7.79 -2.35 7.86
N THR A 197 7.29 -2.32 6.62
CA THR A 197 7.96 -1.58 5.53
C THR A 197 8.09 -0.10 5.88
N LEU A 198 7.00 0.53 6.35
CA LEU A 198 7.01 1.94 6.71
C LEU A 198 8.00 2.24 7.84
N CYS A 199 8.02 1.40 8.87
CA CYS A 199 8.92 1.54 10.02
C CYS A 199 10.39 1.38 9.61
N ARG A 200 10.67 0.42 8.72
CA ARG A 200 12.01 0.16 8.19
C ARG A 200 12.50 1.35 7.36
N GLU A 201 11.70 1.81 6.42
CA GLU A 201 12.04 2.96 5.56
C GLU A 201 12.18 4.25 6.38
N ALA A 202 11.34 4.44 7.41
CA ALA A 202 11.44 5.58 8.30
C ALA A 202 12.77 5.58 9.09
N LYS A 203 13.24 4.41 9.55
CA LYS A 203 14.55 4.28 10.21
C LYS A 203 15.68 4.67 9.27
N THR A 204 15.66 4.17 8.03
CA THR A 204 16.64 4.52 7.00
C THR A 204 16.64 6.01 6.67
N LEU A 205 15.46 6.62 6.53
CA LEU A 205 15.32 8.07 6.34
C LEU A 205 15.93 8.87 7.50
N LYS A 206 15.70 8.41 8.72
CA LYS A 206 16.25 9.07 9.91
C LYS A 206 17.76 8.96 9.99
N GLU A 207 18.32 7.79 9.65
CA GLU A 207 19.76 7.55 9.58
C GLU A 207 20.43 8.42 8.51
N GLN A 208 19.73 8.70 7.40
CA GLN A 208 20.20 9.62 6.35
C GLN A 208 19.99 11.11 6.70
N GLY A 209 19.49 11.41 7.89
CA GLY A 209 19.39 12.78 8.40
C GLY A 209 18.10 13.50 8.07
N ALA A 210 16.99 12.80 7.82
CA ALA A 210 15.68 13.43 7.69
C ALA A 210 15.32 14.23 8.96
N LYS A 211 14.83 15.44 8.77
CA LYS A 211 14.41 16.35 9.85
C LYS A 211 13.09 15.85 10.45
N LYS A 212 12.10 15.64 9.63
CA LYS A 212 10.76 15.17 9.97
C LYS A 212 10.33 14.07 9.00
N ILE A 213 9.59 13.09 9.50
CA ILE A 213 9.11 11.97 8.69
C ILE A 213 7.59 11.89 8.78
N THR A 214 6.92 12.18 7.67
CA THR A 214 5.47 12.03 7.51
C THR A 214 5.19 10.86 6.59
N VAL A 215 4.37 9.92 7.03
CA VAL A 215 3.90 8.79 6.22
C VAL A 215 2.54 9.10 5.66
N VAL A 216 2.34 8.84 4.38
CA VAL A 216 1.07 9.01 3.67
C VAL A 216 0.68 7.70 3.02
N VAL A 217 -0.44 7.12 3.47
CA VAL A 217 -0.93 5.81 3.01
C VAL A 217 -2.38 5.95 2.56
N THR A 218 -2.73 5.43 1.38
CA THR A 218 -4.14 5.46 0.95
C THR A 218 -4.98 4.54 1.85
N HIS A 219 -4.59 3.29 2.04
CA HIS A 219 -5.34 2.30 2.79
C HIS A 219 -4.58 1.87 4.05
N GLY A 220 -4.89 2.50 5.17
CA GLY A 220 -4.32 2.13 6.46
C GLY A 220 -5.14 1.02 7.12
N LEU A 221 -4.73 -0.24 6.94
CA LEU A 221 -5.39 -1.37 7.58
C LEU A 221 -4.94 -1.54 9.03
N PHE A 222 -3.72 -1.19 9.32
CA PHE A 222 -3.04 -1.18 10.62
C PHE A 222 -3.66 -2.09 11.69
N ASP A 223 -3.11 -3.27 11.86
CA ASP A 223 -3.46 -4.13 13.00
C ASP A 223 -2.88 -3.58 14.31
N GLU A 224 -3.19 -4.24 15.44
CA GLU A 224 -2.72 -3.78 16.76
C GLU A 224 -1.19 -3.77 16.89
N GLU A 225 -0.48 -4.66 16.18
CA GLU A 225 0.98 -4.73 16.19
C GLU A 225 1.57 -3.61 15.35
N ALA A 226 0.96 -3.31 14.19
CA ALA A 226 1.35 -2.18 13.36
C ALA A 226 1.33 -0.85 14.13
N VAL A 227 0.28 -0.64 14.93
CA VAL A 227 0.16 0.58 15.77
C VAL A 227 1.32 0.70 16.75
N LYS A 228 1.72 -0.40 17.37
CA LYS A 228 2.87 -0.41 18.31
C LYS A 228 4.17 -0.11 17.57
N HIS A 229 4.42 -0.81 16.45
CA HIS A 229 5.63 -0.63 15.65
C HIS A 229 5.77 0.79 15.11
N ILE A 230 4.67 1.39 14.63
CA ILE A 230 4.64 2.76 14.12
C ILE A 230 4.94 3.76 15.23
N ASN A 231 4.38 3.57 16.45
CA ASN A 231 4.64 4.43 17.59
C ASN A 231 6.08 4.35 18.12
N GLU A 232 6.76 3.22 17.92
CA GLU A 232 8.17 3.02 18.28
C GLU A 232 9.14 3.49 17.18
N ALA A 233 8.65 3.66 15.96
CA ALA A 233 9.44 4.09 14.82
C ALA A 233 9.65 5.62 14.82
N PRO A 234 10.69 6.13 14.15
CA PRO A 234 10.93 7.57 14.03
C PRO A 234 9.98 8.24 13.03
N ILE A 235 8.69 7.98 13.16
CA ILE A 235 7.61 8.54 12.34
C ILE A 235 6.94 9.64 13.15
N ASP A 236 6.97 10.90 12.65
CA ASP A 236 6.38 12.03 13.33
C ASP A 236 4.86 12.10 13.10
N ARG A 237 4.39 11.59 11.95
CA ARG A 237 2.98 11.68 11.56
C ARG A 237 2.61 10.62 10.53
N VAL A 238 1.41 10.05 10.66
CA VAL A 238 0.78 9.19 9.66
C VAL A 238 -0.51 9.84 9.16
N ILE A 239 -0.68 9.91 7.84
CA ILE A 239 -1.88 10.38 7.17
C ILE A 239 -2.45 9.22 6.37
N SER A 240 -3.70 8.85 6.62
CA SER A 240 -4.39 7.81 5.88
C SER A 240 -5.81 8.23 5.54
N THR A 241 -6.38 7.64 4.51
CA THR A 241 -7.80 7.84 4.19
C THR A 241 -8.69 6.93 5.05
N ASN A 242 -9.98 7.20 5.09
CA ASN A 242 -10.98 6.36 5.76
C ASN A 242 -11.59 5.29 4.84
N THR A 243 -10.89 4.89 3.78
CA THR A 243 -11.30 3.81 2.88
C THR A 243 -11.44 2.46 3.58
N VAL A 244 -10.70 2.29 4.69
CA VAL A 244 -10.81 1.17 5.60
C VAL A 244 -11.20 1.73 6.98
N PRO A 245 -12.20 1.13 7.67
CA PRO A 245 -12.54 1.54 9.02
C PRO A 245 -11.34 1.43 9.96
N ALA A 246 -11.10 2.47 10.71
CA ALA A 246 -10.04 2.50 11.70
C ALA A 246 -10.43 1.64 12.92
N CYS A 247 -9.92 0.44 13.02
CA CYS A 247 -10.18 -0.41 14.20
C CYS A 247 -9.39 0.05 15.43
N GLU A 248 -8.08 0.25 15.32
CA GLU A 248 -7.20 0.66 16.43
C GLU A 248 -6.37 1.89 16.09
N ALA A 249 -6.41 2.29 14.87
CA ALA A 249 -5.56 3.31 14.32
C ALA A 249 -5.92 4.74 14.78
N GLU A 250 -7.05 4.96 15.46
CA GLU A 250 -7.31 6.21 16.21
C GLU A 250 -6.20 6.52 17.23
N LYS A 251 -5.42 5.52 17.61
CA LYS A 251 -4.27 5.63 18.52
C LYS A 251 -2.99 6.11 17.83
N VAL A 252 -2.91 6.05 16.50
CA VAL A 252 -1.72 6.45 15.71
C VAL A 252 -1.74 7.94 15.31
N GLY A 253 -2.78 8.67 15.72
CA GLY A 253 -2.85 10.14 15.64
C GLY A 253 -2.66 10.75 14.27
N VAL A 254 -3.62 10.86 13.51
CA VAL A 254 -4.15 11.81 12.51
C VAL A 254 -4.83 11.07 11.36
N TRP A 255 -6.12 11.04 11.43
CA TRP A 255 -7.00 10.54 10.39
C TRP A 255 -7.60 11.71 9.62
N ILE A 256 -7.70 11.58 8.30
CA ILE A 256 -8.63 12.42 7.56
C ILE A 256 -10.02 11.86 7.86
N ARG A 257 -10.74 12.44 8.82
CA ARG A 257 -12.20 12.37 8.84
C ARG A 257 -12.66 13.26 7.70
N GLY A 258 -13.22 12.69 6.64
CA GLY A 258 -14.11 13.44 5.79
C GLY A 258 -15.28 13.86 6.69
N ASP A 259 -15.35 15.12 7.03
CA ASP A 259 -16.60 15.70 7.56
C ASP A 259 -17.63 15.51 6.46
N GLY A 260 -18.72 14.77 6.79
CA GLY A 260 -19.71 14.19 5.92
C GLY A 260 -20.42 15.11 4.96
#